data_9b0c576a6cceaab7dd129791a810ed40
#
_entry.id   9b0c576a6cceaab7dd129791a810ed40
#
_cell.length_a   1.000
_cell.length_b   1.000
_cell.length_c   1.000
_cell.angle_alpha   90.00
_cell.angle_beta   90.00
_cell.angle_gamma   90.00
#
_symmetry.space_group_name_H-M   'P 1'
#
loop_
_entity.id
_entity.type
_entity.pdbx_description
1 polymer ?
#
loop_
_entity_poly.entity_id
_entity_poly.type
_entity_poly.pdbx_seq_one_letter_code
_entity_poly.pdbx_strand_id
1 'polypeptide(L)'
;MSQEKENRQHENAQSVQEGQQSHKRRVRYKGRYPKKFEEKYKELQPEKYQDTIQHVMQKGNTPAGMHISIMVKEIIDFLEIKPGQIGFDATLGYGGHTKAMLQCLQGQGHMYATDVDHEEAAKTKKRLEDLGFGEDILTIKLQNFCTIDEIAKEVGGFDFLLADLGVSSMQIDNPKRGFSFKADGPLDLRLNQEAGISAAERLEHITRDELAGMLYENSDEPYCEELAKAITDEIRKGNHMNTTTKLRQVIEKTLDFLPEKEKKETIKKTCQRTFQALRIDVNREFEVLYEFMEKLPGALKPGGRAAILTFHSGEDKLVKKALKAGYKEGIYSDYSRDVIRPSAQECAQNGRARSTKMRWAIKSE
;
A
#
# COMPACT_ATOMS: atom_id res chain seq x y z
N MET A 1 66.02 12.30 -24.52
CA MET A 1 65.31 12.05 -23.24
C MET A 1 64.70 13.28 -22.61
N SER A 2 64.42 14.35 -23.34
CA SER A 2 63.85 15.58 -22.77
C SER A 2 62.50 16.00 -23.38
N GLN A 3 62.04 15.35 -24.44
CA GLN A 3 60.73 15.68 -25.08
C GLN A 3 59.58 14.74 -24.68
N GLU A 4 59.87 13.58 -24.06
CA GLU A 4 58.83 12.67 -23.60
C GLU A 4 58.31 13.01 -22.19
N LYS A 5 58.94 13.89 -21.43
CA LYS A 5 58.45 14.29 -20.10
C LYS A 5 57.53 15.52 -20.13
N GLU A 6 57.52 16.32 -21.18
CA GLU A 6 56.62 17.46 -21.30
C GLU A 6 55.23 17.05 -21.83
N ASN A 7 55.14 16.03 -22.70
CA ASN A 7 53.83 15.56 -23.17
C ASN A 7 52.99 14.78 -22.12
N ARG A 8 53.60 14.23 -21.09
CA ARG A 8 52.86 13.56 -19.99
C ARG A 8 52.29 14.52 -18.94
N GLN A 9 52.77 15.77 -18.90
CA GLN A 9 52.24 16.78 -17.99
C GLN A 9 51.05 17.57 -18.59
N HIS A 10 50.91 17.59 -19.91
CA HIS A 10 49.77 18.24 -20.59
C HIS A 10 48.54 17.35 -20.72
N GLU A 11 48.69 16.02 -20.77
CA GLU A 11 47.53 15.10 -20.79
C GLU A 11 46.91 14.90 -19.39
N ASN A 12 47.66 15.11 -18.31
CA ASN A 12 47.10 15.03 -16.96
C ASN A 12 46.44 16.31 -16.45
N ALA A 13 46.55 17.43 -17.18
CA ALA A 13 45.91 18.70 -16.84
C ALA A 13 44.54 18.89 -17.49
N GLN A 14 44.21 18.10 -18.54
CA GLN A 14 42.89 18.17 -19.23
C GLN A 14 41.84 17.19 -18.69
N SER A 15 42.23 16.17 -17.89
CA SER A 15 41.30 15.17 -17.35
C SER A 15 40.67 15.53 -15.98
N VAL A 16 40.97 16.69 -15.39
CA VAL A 16 40.51 17.09 -14.04
C VAL A 16 39.46 18.21 -14.10
N GLN A 17 39.07 18.70 -15.30
CA GLN A 17 38.08 19.81 -15.41
C GLN A 17 36.69 19.40 -15.92
N GLU A 18 36.39 18.13 -16.13
CA GLU A 18 35.03 17.66 -16.48
C GLU A 18 34.38 16.89 -15.33
N GLY A 19 34.09 17.53 -14.20
CA GLY A 19 33.51 16.79 -13.06
C GLY A 19 32.81 17.63 -11.99
N GLN A 20 32.60 18.91 -12.20
CA GLN A 20 31.80 19.73 -11.30
C GLN A 20 30.64 20.41 -12.04
N GLN A 21 29.69 19.60 -12.54
CA GLN A 21 28.35 20.12 -12.76
C GLN A 21 27.74 20.37 -11.38
N SER A 22 27.73 21.62 -10.95
CA SER A 22 26.97 22.08 -9.80
C SER A 22 25.52 21.61 -9.99
N HIS A 23 25.06 20.69 -9.14
CA HIS A 23 23.65 20.34 -9.07
C HIS A 23 22.85 21.63 -8.81
N LYS A 24 22.35 22.27 -9.89
CA LYS A 24 21.36 23.32 -9.77
C LYS A 24 20.20 22.74 -8.97
N ARG A 25 19.98 23.25 -7.75
CA ARG A 25 18.79 22.91 -6.95
C ARG A 25 17.58 23.09 -7.87
N ARG A 26 16.84 22.01 -8.12
CA ARG A 26 15.57 22.05 -8.84
C ARG A 26 14.75 23.18 -8.23
N VAL A 27 14.26 24.09 -9.08
CA VAL A 27 13.35 25.17 -8.69
C VAL A 27 12.21 24.53 -7.90
N ARG A 28 12.06 24.88 -6.62
CA ARG A 28 10.94 24.41 -5.81
C ARG A 28 9.67 24.89 -6.48
N TYR A 29 8.87 23.94 -6.95
CA TYR A 29 7.53 24.24 -7.47
C TYR A 29 6.76 25.03 -6.42
N LYS A 30 6.41 26.29 -6.73
CA LYS A 30 5.65 27.18 -5.84
C LYS A 30 4.14 26.92 -5.87
N GLY A 31 3.70 25.76 -6.34
CA GLY A 31 2.30 25.34 -6.29
C GLY A 31 1.87 25.09 -4.84
N ARG A 32 0.72 25.63 -4.46
CA ARG A 32 0.08 25.31 -3.18
C ARG A 32 -0.47 23.89 -3.25
N TYR A 33 0.28 22.93 -2.73
CA TYR A 33 -0.31 21.60 -2.44
C TYR A 33 -1.34 21.79 -1.32
N PRO A 34 -2.58 21.35 -1.51
CA PRO A 34 -3.60 21.43 -0.47
C PRO A 34 -3.09 20.68 0.76
N LYS A 35 -3.13 21.33 1.92
CA LYS A 35 -2.74 20.72 3.20
C LYS A 35 -3.92 20.05 3.90
N LYS A 36 -5.13 20.51 3.62
CA LYS A 36 -6.35 19.95 4.20
C LYS A 36 -6.80 18.73 3.40
N PHE A 37 -7.29 17.72 4.09
CA PHE A 37 -7.79 16.48 3.49
C PHE A 37 -8.85 16.75 2.41
N GLU A 38 -9.87 17.54 2.72
CA GLU A 38 -10.98 17.88 1.82
C GLU A 38 -10.55 18.67 0.56
N GLU A 39 -9.48 19.47 0.65
CA GLU A 39 -8.93 20.20 -0.50
C GLU A 39 -8.05 19.30 -1.37
N LYS A 40 -7.50 18.23 -0.80
CA LYS A 40 -6.69 17.23 -1.49
C LYS A 40 -7.57 16.28 -2.29
N TYR A 41 -8.70 15.88 -1.69
CA TYR A 41 -9.66 14.95 -2.29
C TYR A 41 -10.92 15.71 -2.70
N LYS A 42 -10.83 16.38 -3.86
CA LYS A 42 -11.87 17.30 -4.39
C LYS A 42 -13.18 16.60 -4.70
N GLU A 43 -13.13 15.29 -4.97
CA GLU A 43 -14.30 14.44 -5.18
C GLU A 43 -15.23 14.34 -3.96
N LEU A 44 -14.73 14.64 -2.77
CA LEU A 44 -15.56 14.72 -1.55
C LEU A 44 -16.42 15.99 -1.49
N GLN A 45 -16.20 16.93 -2.42
CA GLN A 45 -16.98 18.17 -2.58
C GLN A 45 -17.38 18.35 -4.06
N PRO A 46 -18.21 17.47 -4.62
CA PRO A 46 -18.54 17.47 -6.05
C PRO A 46 -19.16 18.79 -6.51
N GLU A 47 -20.02 19.42 -5.71
CA GLU A 47 -20.67 20.70 -6.02
C GLU A 47 -19.66 21.84 -6.25
N LYS A 48 -18.53 21.82 -5.53
CA LYS A 48 -17.49 22.87 -5.60
C LYS A 48 -16.47 22.64 -6.70
N TYR A 49 -16.25 21.40 -7.11
CA TYR A 49 -15.14 21.03 -8.00
C TYR A 49 -15.59 20.22 -9.23
N GLN A 50 -16.86 20.33 -9.63
CA GLN A 50 -17.46 19.55 -10.72
C GLN A 50 -16.64 19.55 -12.01
N ASP A 51 -16.22 20.75 -12.49
CA ASP A 51 -15.42 20.88 -13.70
C ASP A 51 -14.06 20.19 -13.59
N THR A 52 -13.44 20.27 -12.40
CA THR A 52 -12.15 19.62 -12.14
C THR A 52 -12.29 18.10 -12.13
N ILE A 53 -13.36 17.58 -11.52
CA ILE A 53 -13.67 16.15 -11.46
C ILE A 53 -13.93 15.62 -12.87
N GLN A 54 -14.77 16.30 -13.67
CA GLN A 54 -15.06 15.91 -15.06
C GLN A 54 -13.80 15.91 -15.94
N HIS A 55 -12.93 16.91 -15.82
CA HIS A 55 -11.70 17.00 -16.57
C HIS A 55 -10.72 15.84 -16.22
N VAL A 56 -10.66 15.44 -14.95
CA VAL A 56 -9.85 14.31 -14.49
C VAL A 56 -10.40 12.99 -15.02
N MET A 57 -11.73 12.82 -15.00
CA MET A 57 -12.41 11.63 -15.56
C MET A 57 -12.19 11.50 -17.07
N GLN A 58 -12.26 12.61 -17.82
CA GLN A 58 -12.01 12.62 -19.27
C GLN A 58 -10.57 12.20 -19.62
N LYS A 59 -9.60 12.46 -18.73
CA LYS A 59 -8.20 12.01 -18.89
C LYS A 59 -7.96 10.56 -18.49
N GLY A 60 -9.01 9.79 -18.17
CA GLY A 60 -8.89 8.40 -17.74
C GLY A 60 -8.32 8.20 -16.34
N ASN A 61 -8.17 9.28 -15.58
CA ASN A 61 -7.72 9.24 -14.19
C ASN A 61 -8.91 9.07 -13.24
N THR A 62 -8.65 8.57 -12.04
CA THR A 62 -9.66 8.56 -10.98
C THR A 62 -9.98 9.99 -10.53
N PRO A 63 -11.24 10.32 -10.18
CA PRO A 63 -11.65 11.68 -9.79
C PRO A 63 -10.84 12.29 -8.65
N ALA A 64 -10.21 11.50 -7.80
CA ALA A 64 -9.30 11.94 -6.75
C ALA A 64 -8.15 12.82 -7.27
N GLY A 65 -8.02 13.00 -8.58
CA GLY A 65 -7.08 13.92 -9.24
C GLY A 65 -5.60 13.72 -8.88
N MET A 66 -5.33 12.96 -7.84
CA MET A 66 -4.04 12.65 -7.26
C MET A 66 -3.87 11.16 -6.92
N HIS A 67 -4.94 10.36 -7.00
CA HIS A 67 -4.89 8.93 -6.74
C HIS A 67 -4.80 8.15 -8.06
N ILE A 68 -3.58 7.95 -8.51
CA ILE A 68 -3.29 7.05 -9.63
C ILE A 68 -3.04 5.68 -9.00
N SER A 69 -3.82 4.67 -9.40
CA SER A 69 -3.57 3.28 -9.01
C SER A 69 -2.18 2.87 -9.47
N ILE A 70 -1.45 2.17 -8.60
CA ILE A 70 -0.04 1.86 -8.81
C ILE A 70 0.08 0.66 -9.75
N MET A 71 1.02 0.73 -10.71
CA MET A 71 1.39 -0.40 -11.60
C MET A 71 0.23 -0.97 -12.43
N VAL A 72 -0.75 -0.14 -12.81
CA VAL A 72 -1.92 -0.60 -13.58
C VAL A 72 -1.49 -1.29 -14.87
N LYS A 73 -0.50 -0.71 -15.59
CA LYS A 73 -0.01 -1.28 -16.84
C LYS A 73 0.59 -2.67 -16.63
N GLU A 74 1.50 -2.80 -15.68
CA GLU A 74 2.19 -4.05 -15.38
C GLU A 74 1.21 -5.15 -14.92
N ILE A 75 0.18 -4.79 -14.16
CA ILE A 75 -0.88 -5.70 -13.71
C ILE A 75 -1.69 -6.19 -14.91
N ILE A 76 -2.20 -5.29 -15.74
CA ILE A 76 -3.04 -5.63 -16.88
C ILE A 76 -2.23 -6.44 -17.91
N ASP A 77 -0.98 -6.03 -18.19
CA ASP A 77 -0.09 -6.77 -19.10
C ASP A 77 0.14 -8.22 -18.63
N PHE A 78 0.29 -8.42 -17.30
CA PHE A 78 0.49 -9.76 -16.74
C PHE A 78 -0.81 -10.58 -16.70
N LEU A 79 -1.93 -9.99 -16.28
CA LEU A 79 -3.18 -10.72 -16.10
C LEU A 79 -3.77 -11.21 -17.45
N GLU A 80 -3.43 -10.57 -18.58
CA GLU A 80 -3.90 -10.93 -19.93
C GLU A 80 -5.41 -11.16 -20.01
N ILE A 81 -6.16 -10.24 -19.40
CA ILE A 81 -7.62 -10.33 -19.24
C ILE A 81 -8.32 -10.37 -20.61
N LYS A 82 -9.24 -11.32 -20.77
CA LYS A 82 -10.04 -11.53 -21.99
C LYS A 82 -11.53 -11.40 -21.68
N PRO A 83 -12.33 -10.90 -22.66
CA PRO A 83 -13.78 -10.93 -22.54
C PRO A 83 -14.31 -12.33 -22.20
N GLY A 84 -15.33 -12.41 -21.36
CA GLY A 84 -15.95 -13.66 -20.91
C GLY A 84 -15.31 -14.29 -19.66
N GLN A 85 -14.17 -13.78 -19.17
CA GLN A 85 -13.50 -14.28 -17.98
C GLN A 85 -14.17 -13.81 -16.69
N ILE A 86 -13.89 -14.52 -15.60
CA ILE A 86 -14.30 -14.19 -14.24
C ILE A 86 -13.06 -13.76 -13.45
N GLY A 87 -13.08 -12.53 -12.90
CA GLY A 87 -11.97 -11.96 -12.15
C GLY A 87 -12.30 -11.69 -10.69
N PHE A 88 -11.24 -11.53 -9.89
CA PHE A 88 -11.35 -11.17 -8.49
C PHE A 88 -10.40 -10.03 -8.11
N ASP A 89 -10.92 -9.00 -7.45
CA ASP A 89 -10.14 -7.96 -6.80
C ASP A 89 -10.26 -8.11 -5.28
N ALA A 90 -9.19 -8.56 -4.64
CA ALA A 90 -9.15 -8.78 -3.19
C ALA A 90 -9.27 -7.49 -2.37
N THR A 91 -8.99 -6.35 -2.98
CA THR A 91 -8.79 -5.05 -2.32
C THR A 91 -9.40 -3.92 -3.14
N LEU A 92 -10.74 -3.86 -3.18
CA LEU A 92 -11.50 -2.91 -3.98
C LEU A 92 -10.99 -1.46 -3.82
N GLY A 93 -10.83 -1.01 -2.58
CA GLY A 93 -10.38 0.33 -2.24
C GLY A 93 -11.13 1.41 -3.02
N TYR A 94 -10.40 2.28 -3.72
CA TYR A 94 -10.98 3.32 -4.55
C TYR A 94 -11.52 2.82 -5.90
N GLY A 95 -11.28 1.56 -6.25
CA GLY A 95 -11.78 0.91 -7.48
C GLY A 95 -11.00 1.22 -8.76
N GLY A 96 -9.80 1.78 -8.65
CA GLY A 96 -9.02 2.14 -9.84
C GLY A 96 -8.49 0.93 -10.60
N HIS A 97 -8.01 -0.09 -9.91
CA HIS A 97 -7.61 -1.37 -10.50
C HIS A 97 -8.84 -2.14 -11.00
N THR A 98 -9.91 -2.23 -10.19
CA THR A 98 -11.18 -2.84 -10.59
C THR A 98 -11.69 -2.26 -11.89
N LYS A 99 -11.71 -0.90 -12.01
CA LYS A 99 -12.10 -0.21 -13.24
C LYS A 99 -11.24 -0.64 -14.44
N ALA A 100 -9.92 -0.67 -14.28
CA ALA A 100 -9.01 -1.06 -15.36
C ALA A 100 -9.25 -2.50 -15.84
N MET A 101 -9.48 -3.42 -14.89
CA MET A 101 -9.80 -4.82 -15.19
C MET A 101 -11.16 -4.96 -15.87
N LEU A 102 -12.20 -4.25 -15.38
CA LEU A 102 -13.53 -4.21 -16.00
C LEU A 102 -13.49 -3.71 -17.46
N GLN A 103 -12.67 -2.70 -17.73
CA GLN A 103 -12.48 -2.21 -19.11
C GLN A 103 -11.92 -3.28 -20.05
N CYS A 104 -11.03 -4.16 -19.55
CA CYS A 104 -10.50 -5.28 -20.36
C CYS A 104 -11.55 -6.35 -20.64
N LEU A 105 -12.54 -6.53 -19.78
CA LEU A 105 -13.66 -7.47 -20.01
C LEU A 105 -14.63 -7.01 -21.10
N GLN A 106 -14.62 -5.74 -21.49
CA GLN A 106 -15.47 -5.18 -22.56
C GLN A 106 -16.96 -5.50 -22.42
N GLY A 107 -17.48 -5.50 -21.19
CA GLY A 107 -18.89 -5.84 -20.90
C GLY A 107 -19.22 -7.33 -20.98
N GLN A 108 -18.23 -8.22 -21.09
CA GLN A 108 -18.38 -9.68 -21.13
C GLN A 108 -17.59 -10.32 -20.00
N GLY A 109 -18.22 -11.20 -19.22
CA GLY A 109 -17.63 -11.79 -18.03
C GLY A 109 -18.10 -11.15 -16.75
N HIS A 110 -17.39 -11.33 -15.65
CA HIS A 110 -17.80 -10.78 -14.36
C HIS A 110 -16.59 -10.54 -13.42
N MET A 111 -16.66 -9.45 -12.66
CA MET A 111 -15.71 -9.16 -11.58
C MET A 111 -16.36 -9.32 -10.22
N TYR A 112 -15.66 -9.98 -9.33
CA TYR A 112 -15.95 -9.98 -7.91
C TYR A 112 -14.91 -9.12 -7.20
N ALA A 113 -15.32 -8.31 -6.24
CA ALA A 113 -14.41 -7.49 -5.46
C ALA A 113 -14.76 -7.54 -3.97
N THR A 114 -13.76 -7.51 -3.11
CA THR A 114 -13.95 -7.47 -1.66
C THR A 114 -13.34 -6.20 -1.05
N ASP A 115 -13.96 -5.72 0.01
CA ASP A 115 -13.38 -4.73 0.92
C ASP A 115 -13.97 -4.92 2.32
N VAL A 116 -13.21 -4.56 3.34
CA VAL A 116 -13.67 -4.56 4.74
C VAL A 116 -14.12 -3.17 5.21
N ASP A 117 -13.81 -2.13 4.44
CA ASP A 117 -14.17 -0.74 4.71
C ASP A 117 -15.55 -0.43 4.08
N HIS A 118 -16.61 -0.56 4.87
CA HIS A 118 -17.99 -0.37 4.39
C HIS A 118 -18.23 1.02 3.80
N GLU A 119 -17.65 2.06 4.40
CA GLU A 119 -17.83 3.43 3.94
C GLU A 119 -17.15 3.67 2.58
N GLU A 120 -15.91 3.22 2.42
CA GLU A 120 -15.18 3.38 1.16
C GLU A 120 -15.74 2.47 0.06
N ALA A 121 -16.15 1.24 0.37
CA ALA A 121 -16.77 0.34 -0.58
C ALA A 121 -18.08 0.89 -1.15
N ALA A 122 -18.95 1.47 -0.30
CA ALA A 122 -20.19 2.09 -0.76
C ALA A 122 -19.94 3.27 -1.72
N LYS A 123 -18.96 4.13 -1.40
CA LYS A 123 -18.55 5.24 -2.29
C LYS A 123 -17.98 4.72 -3.62
N THR A 124 -17.19 3.65 -3.56
CA THR A 124 -16.58 3.02 -4.74
C THR A 124 -17.62 2.35 -5.61
N LYS A 125 -18.58 1.62 -5.02
CA LYS A 125 -19.71 1.05 -5.75
C LYS A 125 -20.42 2.11 -6.58
N LYS A 126 -20.84 3.21 -5.94
CA LYS A 126 -21.50 4.31 -6.63
C LYS A 126 -20.65 4.88 -7.77
N ARG A 127 -19.35 5.11 -7.56
CA ARG A 127 -18.44 5.62 -8.61
C ARG A 127 -18.35 4.69 -9.82
N LEU A 128 -18.32 3.39 -9.59
CA LEU A 128 -18.22 2.41 -10.68
C LEU A 128 -19.57 2.28 -11.42
N GLU A 129 -20.68 2.33 -10.71
CA GLU A 129 -22.03 2.39 -11.29
C GLU A 129 -22.21 3.63 -12.17
N ASP A 130 -21.78 4.82 -11.70
CA ASP A 130 -21.82 6.09 -12.44
C ASP A 130 -20.95 6.04 -13.73
N LEU A 131 -19.98 5.12 -13.78
CA LEU A 131 -19.12 4.84 -14.96
C LEU A 131 -19.69 3.73 -15.87
N GLY A 132 -20.87 3.19 -15.55
CA GLY A 132 -21.53 2.15 -16.32
C GLY A 132 -21.15 0.72 -15.94
N PHE A 133 -20.48 0.50 -14.81
CA PHE A 133 -20.16 -0.83 -14.28
C PHE A 133 -21.16 -1.20 -13.18
N GLY A 134 -22.30 -1.74 -13.56
CA GLY A 134 -23.36 -2.15 -12.66
C GLY A 134 -23.22 -3.60 -12.16
N GLU A 135 -24.26 -4.08 -11.47
CA GLU A 135 -24.28 -5.41 -10.87
C GLU A 135 -24.29 -6.56 -11.90
N ASP A 136 -24.54 -6.26 -13.16
CA ASP A 136 -24.45 -7.19 -14.29
C ASP A 136 -23.01 -7.63 -14.59
N ILE A 137 -22.03 -6.80 -14.25
CA ILE A 137 -20.59 -7.08 -14.52
C ILE A 137 -19.70 -7.03 -13.26
N LEU A 138 -20.19 -6.46 -12.15
CA LEU A 138 -19.45 -6.28 -10.92
C LEU A 138 -20.26 -6.62 -9.68
N THR A 139 -19.78 -7.56 -8.88
CA THR A 139 -20.31 -7.86 -7.53
C THR A 139 -19.30 -7.45 -6.45
N ILE A 140 -19.68 -6.56 -5.55
CA ILE A 140 -18.88 -6.14 -4.41
C ILE A 140 -19.39 -6.83 -3.15
N LYS A 141 -18.52 -7.55 -2.45
CA LYS A 141 -18.81 -8.22 -1.18
C LYS A 141 -18.07 -7.52 -0.02
N LEU A 142 -18.80 -7.10 1.00
CA LEU A 142 -18.26 -6.45 2.21
C LEU A 142 -17.72 -7.51 3.18
N GLN A 143 -16.59 -8.08 2.86
CA GLN A 143 -15.95 -9.15 3.62
C GLN A 143 -14.44 -9.12 3.41
N ASN A 144 -13.72 -9.84 4.27
CA ASN A 144 -12.28 -9.95 4.16
C ASN A 144 -11.89 -10.85 2.98
N PHE A 145 -10.87 -10.49 2.23
CA PHE A 145 -10.39 -11.25 1.08
C PHE A 145 -9.87 -12.67 1.43
N CYS A 146 -9.58 -12.96 2.69
CA CYS A 146 -9.23 -14.32 3.09
C CYS A 146 -10.39 -15.33 2.93
N THR A 147 -11.62 -14.86 2.70
CA THR A 147 -12.78 -15.70 2.39
C THR A 147 -12.93 -15.97 0.89
N ILE A 148 -11.90 -15.78 0.11
CA ILE A 148 -11.89 -15.98 -1.36
C ILE A 148 -12.40 -17.37 -1.78
N ASP A 149 -12.14 -18.39 -1.00
CA ASP A 149 -12.57 -19.76 -1.29
C ASP A 149 -14.10 -19.92 -1.30
N GLU A 150 -14.82 -19.15 -0.50
CA GLU A 150 -16.29 -19.14 -0.47
C GLU A 150 -16.81 -18.60 -1.78
N ILE A 151 -16.28 -17.44 -2.24
CA ILE A 151 -16.68 -16.82 -3.51
C ILE A 151 -16.28 -17.72 -4.69
N ALA A 152 -15.07 -18.26 -4.67
CA ALA A 152 -14.59 -19.15 -5.73
C ALA A 152 -15.48 -20.40 -5.90
N LYS A 153 -15.99 -20.98 -4.81
CA LYS A 153 -16.96 -22.09 -4.84
C LYS A 153 -18.27 -21.71 -5.52
N GLU A 154 -18.77 -20.47 -5.28
CA GLU A 154 -20.00 -19.98 -5.88
C GLU A 154 -19.87 -19.83 -7.42
N VAL A 155 -18.70 -19.45 -7.90
CA VAL A 155 -18.49 -19.02 -9.30
C VAL A 155 -17.66 -20.00 -10.14
N GLY A 156 -17.15 -21.06 -9.54
CA GLY A 156 -16.31 -22.07 -10.22
C GLY A 156 -14.86 -21.64 -10.43
N GLY A 157 -14.37 -20.72 -9.60
CA GLY A 157 -13.01 -20.20 -9.61
C GLY A 157 -12.79 -18.97 -10.52
N PHE A 158 -11.60 -18.38 -10.42
CA PHE A 158 -11.23 -17.13 -11.08
C PHE A 158 -10.20 -17.38 -12.18
N ASP A 159 -10.38 -16.72 -13.33
CA ASP A 159 -9.43 -16.71 -14.43
C ASP A 159 -8.26 -15.77 -14.14
N PHE A 160 -8.52 -14.67 -13.43
CA PHE A 160 -7.52 -13.72 -12.99
C PHE A 160 -7.86 -13.10 -11.63
N LEU A 161 -6.82 -12.68 -10.93
CA LEU A 161 -6.92 -12.13 -9.58
C LEU A 161 -5.89 -11.04 -9.33
N LEU A 162 -6.32 -9.99 -8.63
CA LEU A 162 -5.44 -8.96 -8.07
C LEU A 162 -5.63 -8.86 -6.55
N ALA A 163 -4.52 -8.69 -5.83
CA ALA A 163 -4.51 -8.23 -4.44
C ALA A 163 -3.55 -7.04 -4.31
N ASP A 164 -4.08 -5.84 -4.04
CA ASP A 164 -3.30 -4.61 -3.77
C ASP A 164 -3.28 -4.37 -2.26
N LEU A 165 -2.29 -4.97 -1.58
CA LEU A 165 -2.26 -5.05 -0.12
C LEU A 165 -2.02 -3.70 0.55
N GLY A 166 -2.38 -3.61 1.83
CA GLY A 166 -2.17 -2.44 2.67
C GLY A 166 -3.34 -1.46 2.70
N VAL A 167 -3.05 -0.17 2.79
CA VAL A 167 -4.05 0.89 3.00
C VAL A 167 -4.03 1.92 1.88
N SER A 168 -5.20 2.42 1.51
CA SER A 168 -5.34 3.43 0.48
C SER A 168 -4.75 4.78 0.93
N SER A 169 -4.37 5.59 -0.06
CA SER A 169 -3.91 6.96 0.20
C SER A 169 -4.95 7.81 0.93
N MET A 170 -6.24 7.59 0.65
CA MET A 170 -7.33 8.31 1.29
C MET A 170 -7.46 7.94 2.77
N GLN A 171 -7.34 6.66 3.10
CA GLN A 171 -7.33 6.19 4.49
C GLN A 171 -6.15 6.79 5.27
N ILE A 172 -4.93 6.78 4.69
CA ILE A 172 -3.74 7.38 5.35
C ILE A 172 -3.90 8.88 5.58
N ASP A 173 -4.49 9.60 4.63
CA ASP A 173 -4.61 11.06 4.69
C ASP A 173 -5.81 11.54 5.51
N ASN A 174 -6.75 10.65 5.85
CA ASN A 174 -7.90 10.96 6.70
C ASN A 174 -7.50 10.95 8.20
N PRO A 175 -7.47 12.12 8.88
CA PRO A 175 -7.05 12.18 10.28
C PRO A 175 -7.95 11.36 11.22
N LYS A 176 -9.24 11.20 10.87
CA LYS A 176 -10.21 10.45 11.69
C LYS A 176 -9.93 8.94 11.74
N ARG A 177 -9.12 8.41 10.82
CA ARG A 177 -8.74 7.00 10.75
C ARG A 177 -7.47 6.68 11.54
N GLY A 178 -6.65 7.68 11.88
CA GLY A 178 -5.45 7.55 12.69
C GLY A 178 -4.23 6.93 12.00
N PHE A 179 -4.27 6.63 10.69
CA PHE A 179 -3.15 5.98 9.97
C PHE A 179 -1.89 6.86 9.83
N SER A 180 -1.99 8.16 10.12
CA SER A 180 -0.88 9.08 9.94
C SER A 180 -0.53 9.83 11.22
N PHE A 181 0.74 9.80 11.61
CA PHE A 181 1.29 10.61 12.71
C PHE A 181 1.51 12.09 12.35
N LYS A 182 1.17 12.51 11.11
CA LYS A 182 1.38 13.89 10.63
C LYS A 182 0.28 14.87 11.05
N ALA A 183 -0.90 14.36 11.31
CA ALA A 183 -2.06 15.12 11.76
C ALA A 183 -2.58 14.48 13.05
N ASP A 184 -3.17 15.30 13.92
CA ASP A 184 -3.84 14.81 15.12
C ASP A 184 -5.16 14.13 14.75
N GLY A 185 -5.45 13.03 15.44
CA GLY A 185 -6.67 12.25 15.26
C GLY A 185 -6.71 11.08 16.25
N PRO A 186 -7.83 10.36 16.34
CA PRO A 186 -7.92 9.17 17.17
C PRO A 186 -6.90 8.13 16.72
N LEU A 187 -6.27 7.42 17.65
CA LEU A 187 -5.37 6.31 17.36
C LEU A 187 -6.20 5.05 17.10
N ASP A 188 -6.89 5.01 15.96
CA ASP A 188 -7.80 3.90 15.61
C ASP A 188 -7.07 2.80 14.82
N LEU A 189 -6.59 3.09 13.63
CA LEU A 189 -5.85 2.19 12.72
C LEU A 189 -6.65 0.98 12.17
N ARG A 190 -7.94 0.84 12.48
CA ARG A 190 -8.77 -0.24 11.91
C ARG A 190 -9.13 0.05 10.46
N LEU A 191 -9.08 -0.97 9.62
CA LEU A 191 -9.63 -0.94 8.25
C LEU A 191 -11.16 -0.97 8.31
N ASN A 192 -11.74 -1.84 9.15
CA ASN A 192 -13.16 -1.86 9.46
C ASN A 192 -13.39 -1.21 10.83
N GLN A 193 -13.92 0.01 10.88
CA GLN A 193 -14.19 0.71 12.14
C GLN A 193 -15.39 0.17 12.92
N GLU A 194 -16.21 -0.70 12.30
CA GLU A 194 -17.37 -1.32 12.94
C GLU A 194 -17.02 -2.60 13.70
N ALA A 195 -15.79 -3.12 13.53
CA ALA A 195 -15.35 -4.38 14.13
C ALA A 195 -13.97 -4.28 14.77
N GLY A 196 -13.71 -5.17 15.72
CA GLY A 196 -12.43 -5.24 16.43
C GLY A 196 -12.19 -4.08 17.40
N ILE A 197 -10.99 -4.02 17.96
CA ILE A 197 -10.54 -2.98 18.89
C ILE A 197 -9.60 -2.00 18.19
N SER A 198 -9.66 -0.73 18.56
CA SER A 198 -8.74 0.30 18.06
C SER A 198 -7.31 0.08 18.57
N ALA A 199 -6.33 0.70 17.90
CA ALA A 199 -4.94 0.66 18.38
C ALA A 199 -4.79 1.31 19.77
N ALA A 200 -5.59 2.34 20.07
CA ALA A 200 -5.64 2.93 21.40
C ALA A 200 -6.07 1.88 22.46
N GLU A 201 -7.18 1.18 22.21
CA GLU A 201 -7.67 0.13 23.10
C GLU A 201 -6.69 -1.04 23.20
N ARG A 202 -6.07 -1.43 22.10
CA ARG A 202 -5.04 -2.49 22.08
C ARG A 202 -3.87 -2.13 22.99
N LEU A 203 -3.40 -0.88 22.98
CA LEU A 203 -2.30 -0.41 23.82
C LEU A 203 -2.65 -0.38 25.30
N GLU A 204 -3.92 -0.21 25.69
CA GLU A 204 -4.35 -0.27 27.10
C GLU A 204 -4.22 -1.68 27.70
N HIS A 205 -4.28 -2.72 26.88
CA HIS A 205 -4.34 -4.10 27.33
C HIS A 205 -3.08 -4.93 27.00
N ILE A 206 -2.17 -4.41 26.20
CA ILE A 206 -0.96 -5.11 25.79
C ILE A 206 0.09 -5.07 26.90
N THR A 207 0.80 -6.18 27.11
CA THR A 207 1.96 -6.20 28.00
C THR A 207 3.17 -5.55 27.32
N ARG A 208 4.17 -5.16 28.10
CA ARG A 208 5.42 -4.58 27.57
C ARG A 208 6.11 -5.56 26.61
N ASP A 209 6.23 -6.81 26.98
CA ASP A 209 6.97 -7.82 26.18
C ASP A 209 6.22 -8.13 24.88
N GLU A 210 4.88 -8.22 24.92
CA GLU A 210 4.06 -8.36 23.71
C GLU A 210 4.21 -7.16 22.79
N LEU A 211 4.22 -5.92 23.34
CA LEU A 211 4.38 -4.71 22.54
C LEU A 211 5.77 -4.66 21.88
N ALA A 212 6.83 -5.00 22.62
CA ALA A 212 8.17 -5.08 22.04
C ALA A 212 8.25 -6.12 20.92
N GLY A 213 7.71 -7.32 21.16
CA GLY A 213 7.61 -8.37 20.15
C GLY A 213 6.84 -7.92 18.92
N MET A 214 5.66 -7.32 19.08
CA MET A 214 4.85 -6.82 17.98
C MET A 214 5.58 -5.74 17.16
N LEU A 215 6.25 -4.78 17.82
CA LEU A 215 7.01 -3.74 17.13
C LEU A 215 8.17 -4.33 16.32
N TYR A 216 8.85 -5.33 16.86
CA TYR A 216 9.94 -6.01 16.18
C TYR A 216 9.45 -6.87 15.01
N GLU A 217 8.48 -7.74 15.24
CA GLU A 217 8.01 -8.72 14.26
C GLU A 217 7.26 -8.07 13.09
N ASN A 218 6.43 -7.06 13.36
CA ASN A 218 5.59 -6.43 12.35
C ASN A 218 6.33 -5.34 11.53
N SER A 219 7.41 -4.76 12.07
CA SER A 219 8.03 -3.62 11.38
C SER A 219 9.56 -3.52 11.46
N ASP A 220 10.24 -4.52 12.01
CA ASP A 220 11.69 -4.50 12.24
C ASP A 220 12.12 -3.22 13.02
N GLU A 221 11.34 -2.78 14.03
CA GLU A 221 11.64 -1.56 14.79
C GLU A 221 12.84 -1.77 15.73
N PRO A 222 13.96 -1.06 15.53
CA PRO A 222 15.18 -1.30 16.32
C PRO A 222 15.09 -0.84 17.77
N TYR A 223 14.18 0.08 18.10
CA TYR A 223 13.96 0.62 19.45
C TYR A 223 12.71 0.02 20.11
N CYS A 224 12.34 -1.21 19.73
CA CYS A 224 11.12 -1.86 20.19
C CYS A 224 11.04 -1.97 21.72
N GLU A 225 12.12 -2.27 22.41
CA GLU A 225 12.20 -2.39 23.86
C GLU A 225 12.01 -1.04 24.57
N GLU A 226 12.71 -0.01 24.12
CA GLU A 226 12.64 1.34 24.67
C GLU A 226 11.25 1.94 24.48
N LEU A 227 10.67 1.75 23.30
CA LEU A 227 9.32 2.22 22.97
C LEU A 227 8.25 1.47 23.77
N ALA A 228 8.33 0.14 23.84
CA ALA A 228 7.38 -0.65 24.61
C ALA A 228 7.39 -0.25 26.08
N LYS A 229 8.59 -0.07 26.67
CA LYS A 229 8.72 0.46 28.04
C LYS A 229 8.10 1.84 28.18
N ALA A 230 8.46 2.79 27.32
CA ALA A 230 7.99 4.16 27.42
C ALA A 230 6.47 4.27 27.29
N ILE A 231 5.88 3.57 26.30
CA ILE A 231 4.43 3.57 26.05
C ILE A 231 3.68 2.96 27.24
N THR A 232 4.10 1.79 27.71
CA THR A 232 3.42 1.13 28.85
C THR A 232 3.60 1.88 30.16
N ASP A 233 4.75 2.52 30.38
CA ASP A 233 4.98 3.35 31.57
C ASP A 233 4.10 4.62 31.56
N GLU A 234 3.90 5.26 30.40
CA GLU A 234 3.00 6.42 30.29
C GLU A 234 1.53 6.01 30.53
N ILE A 235 1.09 4.87 29.97
CA ILE A 235 -0.27 4.34 30.22
C ILE A 235 -0.50 4.05 31.70
N ARG A 236 0.46 3.42 32.39
CA ARG A 236 0.39 3.16 33.84
C ARG A 236 0.29 4.42 34.67
N LYS A 237 0.82 5.56 34.20
CA LYS A 237 0.68 6.88 34.81
C LYS A 237 -0.66 7.57 34.53
N GLY A 238 -1.54 6.93 33.73
CA GLY A 238 -2.82 7.50 33.30
C GLY A 238 -2.74 8.34 32.03
N ASN A 239 -1.59 8.34 31.32
CA ASN A 239 -1.42 9.05 30.06
C ASN A 239 -1.79 8.11 28.89
N HIS A 240 -3.07 7.98 28.63
CA HIS A 240 -3.60 7.09 27.60
C HIS A 240 -3.16 7.49 26.17
N MET A 241 -2.81 6.49 25.33
CA MET A 241 -2.37 6.68 23.95
C MET A 241 -3.57 6.77 22.99
N ASN A 242 -4.49 7.69 23.24
CA ASN A 242 -5.76 7.80 22.50
C ASN A 242 -5.68 8.64 21.20
N THR A 243 -4.57 9.34 20.96
CA THR A 243 -4.37 10.10 19.71
C THR A 243 -3.03 9.82 19.05
N THR A 244 -2.97 10.05 17.76
CA THR A 244 -1.75 9.93 16.94
C THR A 244 -0.64 10.85 17.43
N THR A 245 -0.99 12.08 17.89
CA THR A 245 -0.04 13.04 18.41
C THR A 245 0.56 12.59 19.73
N LYS A 246 -0.23 12.03 20.66
CA LYS A 246 0.30 11.53 21.93
C LYS A 246 1.31 10.39 21.72
N LEU A 247 0.97 9.42 20.90
CA LEU A 247 1.90 8.33 20.57
C LEU A 247 3.20 8.88 19.96
N ARG A 248 3.08 9.80 18.99
CA ARG A 248 4.24 10.46 18.40
C ARG A 248 5.10 11.18 19.43
N GLN A 249 4.51 11.93 20.37
CA GLN A 249 5.23 12.63 21.43
C GLN A 249 6.01 11.67 22.34
N VAL A 250 5.44 10.50 22.66
CA VAL A 250 6.14 9.47 23.44
C VAL A 250 7.35 8.94 22.65
N ILE A 251 7.19 8.68 21.33
CA ILE A 251 8.30 8.25 20.47
C ILE A 251 9.39 9.32 20.42
N GLU A 252 9.03 10.58 20.20
CA GLU A 252 9.97 11.72 20.16
C GLU A 252 10.78 11.83 21.47
N LYS A 253 10.09 11.74 22.61
CA LYS A 253 10.71 11.78 23.94
C LYS A 253 11.62 10.57 24.21
N THR A 254 11.20 9.38 23.79
CA THR A 254 11.97 8.15 23.97
C THR A 254 13.31 8.21 23.23
N LEU A 255 13.32 8.83 22.05
CA LEU A 255 14.50 8.94 21.20
C LEU A 255 15.25 10.27 21.34
N ASP A 256 15.00 11.03 22.43
CA ASP A 256 15.64 12.33 22.66
C ASP A 256 17.16 12.24 22.85
N PHE A 257 17.66 11.08 23.27
CA PHE A 257 19.10 10.79 23.43
C PHE A 257 19.91 10.73 22.11
N LEU A 258 19.21 10.67 20.97
CA LEU A 258 19.90 10.56 19.69
C LEU A 258 20.62 11.85 19.29
N PRO A 259 21.75 11.75 18.57
CA PRO A 259 22.43 12.91 18.01
C PRO A 259 21.54 13.73 17.08
N GLU A 260 21.54 15.04 17.18
CA GLU A 260 20.69 15.98 16.41
C GLU A 260 20.72 15.73 14.90
N LYS A 261 21.88 15.32 14.36
CA LYS A 261 22.06 15.05 12.92
C LYS A 261 21.18 13.90 12.43
N GLU A 262 20.94 12.89 13.26
CA GLU A 262 20.22 11.65 12.89
C GLU A 262 18.79 11.64 13.46
N LYS A 263 18.55 12.39 14.52
CA LYS A 263 17.33 12.40 15.35
C LYS A 263 16.07 12.54 14.50
N LYS A 264 15.98 13.58 13.68
CA LYS A 264 14.77 13.88 12.88
C LYS A 264 14.38 12.76 11.91
N GLU A 265 15.34 12.17 11.22
CA GLU A 265 15.06 11.09 10.26
C GLU A 265 14.77 9.77 10.98
N THR A 266 15.47 9.50 12.09
CA THR A 266 15.24 8.30 12.92
C THR A 266 13.86 8.34 13.56
N ILE A 267 13.48 9.44 14.21
CA ILE A 267 12.13 9.62 14.77
C ILE A 267 11.04 9.41 13.72
N LYS A 268 11.22 9.99 12.54
CA LYS A 268 10.26 9.81 11.44
C LYS A 268 10.13 8.33 11.02
N LYS A 269 11.23 7.60 10.90
CA LYS A 269 11.23 6.17 10.56
C LYS A 269 10.61 5.33 11.66
N THR A 270 10.94 5.61 12.92
CA THR A 270 10.35 4.94 14.09
C THR A 270 8.85 5.19 14.17
N CYS A 271 8.38 6.43 13.97
CA CYS A 271 6.93 6.69 13.86
C CYS A 271 6.29 5.85 12.74
N GLN A 272 6.90 5.79 11.56
CA GLN A 272 6.37 4.99 10.46
C GLN A 272 6.26 3.50 10.82
N ARG A 273 7.29 2.93 11.44
CA ARG A 273 7.33 1.52 11.85
C ARG A 273 6.35 1.23 12.98
N THR A 274 6.29 2.08 14.01
CA THR A 274 5.36 1.91 15.13
C THR A 274 3.90 1.93 14.65
N PHE A 275 3.53 2.89 13.81
CA PHE A 275 2.19 2.96 13.23
C PHE A 275 1.90 1.77 12.30
N GLN A 276 2.88 1.33 11.52
CA GLN A 276 2.76 0.12 10.70
C GLN A 276 2.56 -1.12 11.57
N ALA A 277 3.34 -1.31 12.63
CA ALA A 277 3.25 -2.47 13.50
C ALA A 277 1.88 -2.56 14.19
N LEU A 278 1.39 -1.45 14.73
CA LEU A 278 0.06 -1.36 15.33
C LEU A 278 -1.04 -1.63 14.31
N ARG A 279 -0.93 -1.10 13.08
CA ARG A 279 -1.90 -1.34 12.01
C ARG A 279 -1.98 -2.82 11.65
N ILE A 280 -0.83 -3.45 11.48
CA ILE A 280 -0.74 -4.89 11.17
C ILE A 280 -1.40 -5.71 12.28
N ASP A 281 -1.15 -5.39 13.55
CA ASP A 281 -1.70 -6.08 14.72
C ASP A 281 -3.24 -5.95 14.80
N VAL A 282 -3.78 -4.74 14.78
CA VAL A 282 -5.23 -4.53 14.95
C VAL A 282 -6.07 -5.05 13.78
N ASN A 283 -5.48 -5.13 12.58
CA ASN A 283 -6.15 -5.67 11.39
C ASN A 283 -5.77 -7.12 11.10
N ARG A 284 -4.88 -7.73 11.88
CA ARG A 284 -4.39 -9.09 11.70
C ARG A 284 -3.88 -9.33 10.26
N GLU A 285 -3.15 -8.34 9.70
CA GLU A 285 -2.82 -8.31 8.27
C GLU A 285 -2.01 -9.54 7.82
N PHE A 286 -1.08 -10.02 8.66
CA PHE A 286 -0.27 -11.19 8.33
C PHE A 286 -1.07 -12.49 8.38
N GLU A 287 -1.94 -12.67 9.37
CA GLU A 287 -2.79 -13.86 9.48
C GLU A 287 -3.77 -13.93 8.32
N VAL A 288 -4.40 -12.80 8.00
CA VAL A 288 -5.31 -12.66 6.85
C VAL A 288 -4.59 -12.96 5.53
N LEU A 289 -3.38 -12.41 5.35
CA LEU A 289 -2.58 -12.67 4.15
C LEU A 289 -2.14 -14.14 4.08
N TYR A 290 -1.76 -14.73 5.20
CA TYR A 290 -1.39 -16.14 5.25
C TYR A 290 -2.56 -17.03 4.83
N GLU A 291 -3.74 -16.84 5.42
CA GLU A 291 -4.95 -17.57 5.09
C GLU A 291 -5.35 -17.40 3.63
N PHE A 292 -5.27 -16.18 3.11
CA PHE A 292 -5.51 -15.91 1.69
C PHE A 292 -4.55 -16.69 0.78
N MET A 293 -3.25 -16.69 1.11
CA MET A 293 -2.24 -17.40 0.31
C MET A 293 -2.41 -18.92 0.34
N GLU A 294 -2.94 -19.48 1.43
CA GLU A 294 -3.28 -20.90 1.50
C GLU A 294 -4.48 -21.25 0.62
N LYS A 295 -5.49 -20.37 0.55
CA LYS A 295 -6.72 -20.58 -0.22
C LYS A 295 -6.60 -20.20 -1.71
N LEU A 296 -5.67 -19.31 -2.04
CA LEU A 296 -5.47 -18.80 -3.41
C LEU A 296 -5.35 -19.90 -4.47
N PRO A 297 -4.60 -21.00 -4.26
CA PRO A 297 -4.51 -22.07 -5.26
C PRO A 297 -5.86 -22.70 -5.61
N GLY A 298 -6.71 -22.89 -4.61
CA GLY A 298 -8.04 -23.48 -4.80
C GLY A 298 -9.06 -22.53 -5.45
N ALA A 299 -8.80 -21.23 -5.36
CA ALA A 299 -9.67 -20.21 -5.92
C ALA A 299 -9.39 -19.90 -7.41
N LEU A 300 -8.18 -20.22 -7.90
CA LEU A 300 -7.83 -20.04 -9.30
C LEU A 300 -8.25 -21.23 -10.15
N LYS A 301 -8.79 -20.96 -11.33
CA LYS A 301 -8.97 -21.97 -12.39
C LYS A 301 -7.62 -22.44 -12.92
N PRO A 302 -7.54 -23.62 -13.58
CA PRO A 302 -6.36 -24.01 -14.36
C PRO A 302 -5.94 -22.90 -15.33
N GLY A 303 -4.64 -22.59 -15.37
CA GLY A 303 -4.10 -21.47 -16.14
C GLY A 303 -4.41 -20.08 -15.58
N GLY A 304 -5.16 -19.97 -14.51
CA GLY A 304 -5.53 -18.70 -13.85
C GLY A 304 -4.31 -17.93 -13.34
N ARG A 305 -4.38 -16.60 -13.41
CA ARG A 305 -3.27 -15.68 -13.10
C ARG A 305 -3.56 -14.84 -11.87
N ALA A 306 -2.61 -14.77 -10.94
CA ALA A 306 -2.69 -13.94 -9.73
C ALA A 306 -1.56 -12.92 -9.69
N ALA A 307 -1.90 -11.64 -9.52
CA ALA A 307 -0.98 -10.55 -9.27
C ALA A 307 -1.17 -10.03 -7.84
N ILE A 308 -0.07 -9.82 -7.11
CA ILE A 308 -0.11 -9.37 -5.71
C ILE A 308 0.87 -8.21 -5.56
N LEU A 309 0.36 -7.04 -5.14
CA LEU A 309 1.16 -5.89 -4.76
C LEU A 309 1.42 -5.92 -3.26
N THR A 310 2.65 -5.66 -2.86
CA THR A 310 3.09 -5.56 -1.46
C THR A 310 3.83 -4.25 -1.24
N PHE A 311 3.75 -3.68 -0.04
CA PHE A 311 4.29 -2.36 0.27
C PHE A 311 5.40 -2.37 1.32
N HIS A 312 5.56 -3.47 2.04
CA HIS A 312 6.65 -3.66 3.00
C HIS A 312 7.28 -5.05 2.92
N SER A 313 8.41 -5.20 3.61
CA SER A 313 9.23 -6.43 3.54
C SER A 313 8.52 -7.67 4.10
N GLY A 314 7.68 -7.51 5.12
CA GLY A 314 6.94 -8.60 5.75
C GLY A 314 5.97 -9.27 4.78
N GLU A 315 5.07 -8.46 4.13
CA GLU A 315 4.16 -8.96 3.09
C GLU A 315 4.94 -9.66 1.96
N ASP A 316 5.97 -8.99 1.42
CA ASP A 316 6.76 -9.51 0.30
C ASP A 316 7.44 -10.85 0.63
N LYS A 317 7.96 -11.01 1.86
CA LYS A 317 8.57 -12.26 2.32
C LYS A 317 7.54 -13.39 2.37
N LEU A 318 6.33 -13.12 2.91
CA LEU A 318 5.24 -14.09 3.02
C LEU A 318 4.77 -14.53 1.64
N VAL A 319 4.42 -13.59 0.76
CA VAL A 319 3.96 -13.87 -0.61
C VAL A 319 5.03 -14.64 -1.39
N LYS A 320 6.29 -14.20 -1.37
CA LYS A 320 7.41 -14.91 -2.02
C LYS A 320 7.53 -16.35 -1.55
N LYS A 321 7.44 -16.58 -0.24
CA LYS A 321 7.57 -17.92 0.34
C LYS A 321 6.43 -18.83 -0.11
N ALA A 322 5.20 -18.35 -0.09
CA ALA A 322 4.01 -19.09 -0.47
C ALA A 322 4.02 -19.45 -1.98
N LEU A 323 4.29 -18.47 -2.86
CA LEU A 323 4.35 -18.72 -4.31
C LEU A 323 5.48 -19.71 -4.66
N LYS A 324 6.65 -19.55 -4.03
CA LYS A 324 7.78 -20.50 -4.22
C LYS A 324 7.44 -21.92 -3.76
N ALA A 325 6.74 -22.08 -2.65
CA ALA A 325 6.30 -23.39 -2.15
C ALA A 325 5.32 -24.02 -3.14
N GLY A 326 4.27 -23.29 -3.54
CA GLY A 326 3.28 -23.80 -4.50
C GLY A 326 3.89 -24.16 -5.86
N TYR A 327 4.91 -23.43 -6.35
CA TYR A 327 5.65 -23.80 -7.55
C TYR A 327 6.40 -25.14 -7.39
N LYS A 328 7.06 -25.34 -6.24
CA LYS A 328 7.78 -26.60 -5.96
C LYS A 328 6.85 -27.79 -5.85
N GLU A 329 5.64 -27.58 -5.39
CA GLU A 329 4.59 -28.60 -5.25
C GLU A 329 3.81 -28.82 -6.56
N GLY A 330 4.14 -28.10 -7.65
CA GLY A 330 3.47 -28.20 -8.95
C GLY A 330 2.09 -27.53 -8.98
N ILE A 331 1.73 -26.79 -7.96
CA ILE A 331 0.47 -26.02 -7.89
C ILE A 331 0.48 -24.85 -8.89
N TYR A 332 1.61 -24.19 -9.00
CA TYR A 332 1.84 -23.14 -10.00
C TYR A 332 2.78 -23.60 -11.07
N SER A 333 2.43 -23.36 -12.35
CA SER A 333 3.27 -23.64 -13.52
C SER A 333 4.43 -22.64 -13.64
N ASP A 334 4.22 -21.40 -13.17
CA ASP A 334 5.26 -20.39 -13.06
C ASP A 334 4.92 -19.36 -11.96
N TYR A 335 5.95 -18.63 -11.51
CA TYR A 335 5.82 -17.56 -10.53
C TYR A 335 6.96 -16.55 -10.64
N SER A 336 6.76 -15.34 -10.12
CA SER A 336 7.79 -14.29 -10.10
C SER A 336 8.94 -14.66 -9.18
N ARG A 337 10.11 -14.99 -9.73
CA ARG A 337 11.36 -15.19 -8.95
C ARG A 337 11.87 -13.85 -8.44
N ASP A 338 11.82 -12.84 -9.31
CA ASP A 338 12.16 -11.46 -9.02
C ASP A 338 10.92 -10.59 -8.89
N VAL A 339 11.05 -9.45 -8.21
CA VAL A 339 9.96 -8.49 -8.07
C VAL A 339 9.89 -7.58 -9.29
N ILE A 340 8.68 -7.26 -9.75
CA ILE A 340 8.45 -6.15 -10.67
C ILE A 340 8.27 -4.89 -9.82
N ARG A 341 8.91 -3.81 -10.24
CA ARG A 341 8.87 -2.52 -9.55
C ARG A 341 8.18 -1.46 -10.41
N PRO A 342 7.51 -0.48 -9.79
CA PRO A 342 6.98 0.67 -10.51
C PRO A 342 8.08 1.40 -11.27
N SER A 343 7.72 2.00 -12.39
CA SER A 343 8.65 2.79 -13.20
C SER A 343 9.20 4.01 -12.43
N ALA A 344 10.38 4.49 -12.84
CA ALA A 344 10.96 5.71 -12.26
C ALA A 344 10.03 6.93 -12.44
N GLN A 345 9.30 6.98 -13.56
CA GLN A 345 8.32 8.03 -13.85
C GLN A 345 7.15 7.98 -12.87
N GLU A 346 6.59 6.79 -12.63
CA GLU A 346 5.51 6.58 -11.65
C GLU A 346 5.95 6.95 -10.23
N CYS A 347 7.15 6.50 -9.82
CA CYS A 347 7.73 6.86 -8.52
C CYS A 347 7.98 8.38 -8.35
N ALA A 348 8.20 9.10 -9.44
CA ALA A 348 8.34 10.55 -9.42
C ALA A 348 6.99 11.27 -9.26
N GLN A 349 5.93 10.73 -9.88
CA GLN A 349 4.56 11.24 -9.80
C GLN A 349 3.87 10.84 -8.49
N ASN A 350 4.06 9.58 -8.06
CA ASN A 350 3.49 9.03 -6.84
C ASN A 350 4.59 8.51 -5.91
N GLY A 351 4.97 9.28 -4.91
CA GLY A 351 6.01 8.90 -3.95
C GLY A 351 5.70 7.62 -3.14
N ARG A 352 4.42 7.22 -3.06
CA ARG A 352 3.98 6.00 -2.37
C ARG A 352 4.26 4.73 -3.18
N ALA A 353 4.41 4.86 -4.50
CA ALA A 353 4.78 3.74 -5.37
C ALA A 353 6.19 3.19 -5.10
N ARG A 354 7.08 3.98 -4.47
CA ARG A 354 8.51 3.60 -4.29
C ARG A 354 8.74 2.30 -3.53
N SER A 355 7.86 1.97 -2.59
CA SER A 355 7.95 0.73 -1.78
C SER A 355 7.27 -0.45 -2.45
N THR A 356 6.43 -0.21 -3.47
CA THR A 356 5.62 -1.24 -4.10
C THR A 356 6.47 -2.30 -4.80
N LYS A 357 6.04 -3.54 -4.63
CA LYS A 357 6.59 -4.71 -5.29
C LYS A 357 5.43 -5.55 -5.81
N MET A 358 5.47 -5.91 -7.07
CA MET A 358 4.52 -6.85 -7.65
C MET A 358 5.14 -8.23 -7.72
N ARG A 359 4.38 -9.22 -7.22
CA ARG A 359 4.63 -10.64 -7.41
C ARG A 359 3.44 -11.28 -8.12
N TRP A 360 3.69 -12.39 -8.79
CA TRP A 360 2.67 -13.08 -9.55
C TRP A 360 2.88 -14.59 -9.59
N ALA A 361 1.80 -15.31 -9.87
CA ALA A 361 1.84 -16.74 -10.16
C ALA A 361 0.80 -17.10 -11.23
N ILE A 362 1.03 -18.22 -11.91
CA ILE A 362 0.12 -18.84 -12.87
C ILE A 362 -0.20 -20.24 -12.36
N LYS A 363 -1.49 -20.53 -12.20
CA LYS A 363 -1.97 -21.84 -11.78
C LYS A 363 -1.62 -22.90 -12.84
N SER A 364 -1.17 -24.07 -12.41
CA SER A 364 -1.01 -25.23 -13.32
C SER A 364 -2.35 -25.65 -13.94
N GLU A 365 -2.26 -26.28 -15.14
CA GLU A 365 -3.41 -26.83 -15.84
C GLU A 365 -4.09 -27.97 -15.06
#